data_07e2eb3f2b9a74b7d16246b5b304da7e
#
_entry.id   07e2eb3f2b9a74b7d16246b5b304da7e
#
_cell.length_a   1.000
_cell.length_b   1.000
_cell.length_c   1.000
_cell.angle_alpha   90.00
_cell.angle_beta   90.00
_cell.angle_gamma   90.00
#
_symmetry.space_group_name_H-M   'P 1'
#
loop_
_entity.id
_entity.type
_entity.pdbx_description
1 polymer ?
#
loop_
_entity_poly.entity_id
_entity_poly.type
_entity_poly.pdbx_seq_one_letter_code
_entity_poly.pdbx_strand_id
1 'polypeptide(L)'
;PEMPPWALCFWRLALACATALTLAACSEEPFDTASQVGQNPVLPPLQQYLFPPMRLAPVVGWKEGEKPLVADGLKIEALATGLQHPRSLYVLPNGDVLVIQAKQPWPDPIHRPKDMVMGWIESWVTSGGDTGPSNRITLLRDADGDGKPETQSVFLDHLNSPFGVALVGNDLYVANTDAIVRYPYTTGDTQITAPGTVLTPLPGGPIDHHWTKSLVAS
;
A
#
# COMPACT_ATOMS: atom_id res chain seq x y z
N PRO A 1 38.38 8.68 -38.57
CA PRO A 1 39.51 8.63 -37.66
C PRO A 1 39.47 7.32 -36.90
N GLU A 2 40.44 6.46 -37.17
CA GLU A 2 40.54 5.14 -36.51
C GLU A 2 40.97 5.34 -35.04
N MET A 3 40.36 4.60 -34.14
CA MET A 3 40.72 4.65 -32.73
C MET A 3 42.09 4.03 -32.50
N PRO A 4 42.94 4.68 -31.68
CA PRO A 4 44.28 4.18 -31.43
C PRO A 4 44.24 2.83 -30.69
N PRO A 5 45.21 1.94 -30.92
CA PRO A 5 45.14 0.55 -30.39
C PRO A 5 45.08 0.43 -28.86
N TRP A 6 45.57 1.44 -28.13
CA TRP A 6 45.43 1.47 -26.66
C TRP A 6 44.00 1.74 -26.19
N ALA A 7 43.20 2.50 -26.94
CA ALA A 7 41.82 2.76 -26.63
C ALA A 7 40.94 1.51 -26.81
N LEU A 8 41.24 0.69 -27.83
CA LEU A 8 40.58 -0.61 -28.05
C LEU A 8 40.89 -1.61 -26.92
N CYS A 9 42.11 -1.57 -26.36
CA CYS A 9 42.49 -2.44 -25.26
C CYS A 9 41.77 -2.03 -23.95
N PHE A 10 41.65 -0.73 -23.70
CA PHE A 10 40.89 -0.22 -22.55
C PHE A 10 39.38 -0.56 -22.61
N TRP A 11 38.76 -0.43 -23.78
CA TRP A 11 37.35 -0.77 -23.98
C TRP A 11 37.11 -2.26 -23.80
N ARG A 12 37.99 -3.13 -24.25
CA ARG A 12 37.90 -4.59 -24.08
C ARG A 12 38.05 -4.99 -22.61
N LEU A 13 38.99 -4.35 -21.88
CA LEU A 13 39.14 -4.58 -20.44
C LEU A 13 37.92 -4.09 -19.64
N ALA A 14 37.40 -2.91 -19.96
CA ALA A 14 36.20 -2.36 -19.31
C ALA A 14 34.97 -3.26 -19.57
N LEU A 15 34.79 -3.74 -20.78
CA LEU A 15 33.72 -4.66 -21.13
C LEU A 15 33.84 -6.04 -20.42
N ALA A 16 35.08 -6.57 -20.33
CA ALA A 16 35.34 -7.83 -19.64
C ALA A 16 35.15 -7.70 -18.11
N CYS A 17 35.51 -6.56 -17.50
CA CYS A 17 35.20 -6.29 -16.09
C CYS A 17 33.73 -6.12 -15.83
N ALA A 18 32.98 -5.44 -16.71
CA ALA A 18 31.55 -5.26 -16.59
C ALA A 18 30.81 -6.60 -16.70
N THR A 19 31.20 -7.48 -17.63
CA THR A 19 30.62 -8.83 -17.75
C THR A 19 31.00 -9.76 -16.60
N ALA A 20 32.20 -9.66 -16.03
CA ALA A 20 32.60 -10.41 -14.85
C ALA A 20 31.83 -9.98 -13.58
N LEU A 21 31.56 -8.70 -13.42
CA LEU A 21 30.73 -8.16 -12.34
C LEU A 21 29.26 -8.59 -12.43
N THR A 22 28.71 -8.72 -13.63
CA THR A 22 27.33 -9.20 -13.81
C THR A 22 27.17 -10.70 -13.57
N LEU A 23 28.22 -11.49 -13.84
CA LEU A 23 28.20 -12.94 -13.59
C LEU A 23 28.38 -13.31 -12.11
N ALA A 24 29.05 -12.48 -11.32
CA ALA A 24 29.21 -12.69 -9.89
C ALA A 24 27.96 -12.34 -9.05
N ALA A 25 26.98 -11.65 -9.64
CA ALA A 25 25.76 -11.23 -8.95
C ALA A 25 24.64 -12.28 -8.94
N CYS A 26 24.81 -13.45 -9.54
CA CYS A 26 23.75 -14.43 -9.76
C CYS A 26 23.93 -15.77 -9.05
N SER A 27 24.77 -15.91 -8.03
CA SER A 27 24.79 -17.11 -7.21
C SER A 27 23.87 -16.97 -6.01
N GLU A 28 22.54 -17.05 -6.24
CA GLU A 28 21.63 -17.40 -5.14
C GLU A 28 21.85 -18.89 -4.83
N GLU A 29 22.42 -19.20 -3.66
CA GLU A 29 22.38 -20.56 -3.11
C GLU A 29 20.91 -20.98 -3.01
N PRO A 30 20.55 -22.17 -3.48
CA PRO A 30 19.16 -22.65 -3.40
C PRO A 30 18.78 -22.76 -1.92
N PHE A 31 17.86 -21.90 -1.52
CA PHE A 31 17.40 -21.81 -0.14
C PHE A 31 16.38 -22.93 0.14
N ASP A 32 16.66 -23.77 1.14
CA ASP A 32 15.70 -24.79 1.59
C ASP A 32 14.56 -24.13 2.39
N THR A 33 13.45 -23.86 1.70
CA THR A 33 12.25 -23.28 2.34
C THR A 33 11.63 -24.20 3.39
N ALA A 34 11.87 -25.51 3.36
CA ALA A 34 11.35 -26.44 4.34
C ALA A 34 12.01 -26.27 5.71
N SER A 35 13.26 -25.83 5.75
CA SER A 35 13.98 -25.54 7.01
C SER A 35 13.47 -24.29 7.76
N GLN A 36 12.68 -23.44 7.09
CA GLN A 36 12.12 -22.20 7.67
C GLN A 36 10.76 -22.40 8.35
N VAL A 37 10.19 -23.58 8.26
CA VAL A 37 8.88 -23.90 8.82
C VAL A 37 9.02 -24.75 10.06
N GLY A 38 8.25 -24.46 11.12
CA GLY A 38 8.20 -25.25 12.35
C GLY A 38 8.48 -24.42 13.59
N GLN A 39 8.63 -25.12 14.72
CA GLN A 39 8.85 -24.48 16.02
C GLN A 39 10.26 -23.87 16.18
N ASN A 40 11.24 -24.33 15.44
CA ASN A 40 12.62 -23.85 15.46
C ASN A 40 13.11 -23.61 14.02
N PRO A 41 12.61 -22.54 13.34
CA PRO A 41 13.01 -22.28 11.96
C PRO A 41 14.48 -21.87 11.87
N VAL A 42 15.17 -22.37 10.87
CA VAL A 42 16.52 -21.93 10.54
C VAL A 42 16.40 -20.64 9.71
N LEU A 43 16.85 -19.53 10.28
CA LEU A 43 16.87 -18.25 9.57
C LEU A 43 18.08 -18.19 8.65
N PRO A 44 17.92 -17.72 7.41
CA PRO A 44 19.05 -17.54 6.51
C PRO A 44 20.02 -16.48 7.07
N PRO A 45 21.32 -16.58 6.77
CA PRO A 45 22.26 -15.54 7.13
C PRO A 45 21.87 -14.21 6.47
N LEU A 46 22.06 -13.10 7.19
CA LEU A 46 21.81 -11.76 6.67
C LEU A 46 22.74 -11.51 5.48
N GLN A 47 22.16 -11.34 4.31
CA GLN A 47 22.89 -10.96 3.10
C GLN A 47 22.68 -9.47 2.86
N GLN A 48 23.78 -8.72 2.89
CA GLN A 48 23.77 -7.31 2.51
C GLN A 48 24.21 -7.19 1.05
N TYR A 49 23.27 -6.82 0.20
CA TYR A 49 23.54 -6.55 -1.20
C TYR A 49 23.80 -5.05 -1.40
N LEU A 50 24.75 -4.71 -2.26
CA LEU A 50 24.96 -3.32 -2.70
C LEU A 50 23.71 -2.80 -3.44
N PHE A 51 23.08 -3.67 -4.22
CA PHE A 51 21.77 -3.47 -4.82
C PHE A 51 20.87 -4.61 -4.32
N PRO A 52 19.87 -4.34 -3.48
CA PRO A 52 18.98 -5.40 -3.01
C PRO A 52 18.26 -6.04 -4.22
N PRO A 53 18.17 -7.38 -4.29
CA PRO A 53 17.47 -8.08 -5.34
C PRO A 53 15.95 -7.92 -5.16
N MET A 54 15.45 -6.72 -5.40
CA MET A 54 14.02 -6.44 -5.28
C MET A 54 13.32 -6.78 -6.60
N ARG A 55 12.33 -7.66 -6.53
CA ARG A 55 11.38 -7.88 -7.61
C ARG A 55 10.16 -7.01 -7.34
N LEU A 56 10.18 -5.80 -7.86
CA LEU A 56 9.02 -4.91 -7.80
C LEU A 56 8.00 -5.38 -8.85
N ALA A 57 6.82 -5.78 -8.38
CA ALA A 57 5.71 -6.06 -9.28
C ALA A 57 5.14 -4.74 -9.79
N PRO A 58 4.96 -4.56 -11.10
CA PRO A 58 4.28 -3.38 -11.63
C PRO A 58 2.83 -3.35 -11.14
N VAL A 59 2.33 -2.17 -10.82
CA VAL A 59 0.92 -1.99 -10.52
C VAL A 59 0.13 -2.14 -11.80
N VAL A 60 -0.72 -3.15 -11.87
CA VAL A 60 -1.64 -3.39 -12.98
C VAL A 60 -3.07 -3.29 -12.49
N GLY A 61 -3.91 -2.54 -13.20
CA GLY A 61 -5.35 -2.48 -12.94
C GLY A 61 -6.08 -3.66 -13.58
N TRP A 62 -7.32 -3.88 -13.15
CA TRP A 62 -8.25 -4.80 -13.81
C TRP A 62 -8.69 -4.22 -15.15
N LYS A 63 -8.75 -5.06 -16.19
CA LYS A 63 -9.35 -4.69 -17.46
C LYS A 63 -10.87 -4.70 -17.32
N GLU A 64 -11.56 -4.03 -18.25
CA GLU A 64 -13.02 -4.05 -18.28
C GLU A 64 -13.53 -5.50 -18.36
N GLY A 65 -14.44 -5.88 -17.44
CA GLY A 65 -15.00 -7.23 -17.35
C GLY A 65 -14.07 -8.29 -16.74
N GLU A 66 -12.83 -7.95 -16.40
CA GLU A 66 -11.89 -8.86 -15.75
C GLU A 66 -12.27 -9.04 -14.27
N LYS A 67 -12.24 -10.29 -13.80
CA LYS A 67 -12.55 -10.65 -12.41
C LYS A 67 -11.46 -11.54 -11.83
N PRO A 68 -11.24 -11.53 -10.51
CA PRO A 68 -10.40 -12.52 -9.87
C PRO A 68 -10.93 -13.95 -10.10
N LEU A 69 -10.02 -14.90 -10.23
CA LEU A 69 -10.37 -16.32 -10.24
C LEU A 69 -10.75 -16.76 -8.83
N VAL A 70 -11.86 -17.45 -8.71
CA VAL A 70 -12.34 -18.02 -7.44
C VAL A 70 -12.45 -19.54 -7.54
N ALA A 71 -12.46 -20.23 -6.40
CA ALA A 71 -12.63 -21.65 -6.33
C ALA A 71 -14.03 -22.08 -6.84
N ASP A 72 -14.16 -23.34 -7.25
CA ASP A 72 -15.41 -23.91 -7.69
C ASP A 72 -16.50 -23.77 -6.61
N GLY A 73 -17.69 -23.39 -7.01
CA GLY A 73 -18.82 -23.14 -6.12
C GLY A 73 -18.88 -21.74 -5.50
N LEU A 74 -17.87 -20.89 -5.76
CA LEU A 74 -17.88 -19.49 -5.35
C LEU A 74 -18.20 -18.56 -6.51
N LYS A 75 -18.89 -17.45 -6.20
CA LYS A 75 -19.16 -16.35 -7.13
C LYS A 75 -18.50 -15.09 -6.60
N ILE A 76 -17.90 -14.28 -7.47
CA ILE A 76 -17.30 -13.01 -7.10
C ILE A 76 -17.91 -11.88 -7.94
N GLU A 77 -18.28 -10.81 -7.26
CA GLU A 77 -18.77 -9.57 -7.86
C GLU A 77 -18.00 -8.39 -7.25
N ALA A 78 -17.82 -7.34 -8.04
CA ALA A 78 -17.25 -6.10 -7.53
C ALA A 78 -18.33 -5.30 -6.80
N LEU A 79 -18.14 -5.05 -5.49
CA LEU A 79 -19.03 -4.20 -4.71
C LEU A 79 -18.96 -2.74 -5.15
N ALA A 80 -17.75 -2.23 -5.43
CA ALA A 80 -17.53 -0.86 -5.92
C ALA A 80 -16.27 -0.77 -6.78
N THR A 81 -16.26 0.24 -7.65
CA THR A 81 -15.14 0.59 -8.52
C THR A 81 -14.79 2.07 -8.39
N GLY A 82 -13.68 2.51 -8.98
CA GLY A 82 -13.25 3.92 -8.93
C GLY A 82 -12.71 4.38 -7.57
N LEU A 83 -12.45 3.47 -6.66
CA LEU A 83 -11.85 3.76 -5.35
C LEU A 83 -10.34 3.99 -5.49
N GLN A 84 -9.81 4.94 -4.73
CA GLN A 84 -8.38 5.28 -4.72
C GLN A 84 -7.70 4.75 -3.46
N HIS A 85 -6.72 3.88 -3.62
CA HIS A 85 -5.95 3.28 -2.51
C HIS A 85 -6.83 2.73 -1.36
N PRO A 86 -7.82 1.86 -1.63
CA PRO A 86 -8.61 1.25 -0.56
C PRO A 86 -7.71 0.38 0.31
N ARG A 87 -7.79 0.55 1.63
CA ARG A 87 -6.90 -0.11 2.60
C ARG A 87 -7.61 -1.02 3.56
N SER A 88 -8.78 -0.59 4.06
CA SER A 88 -9.58 -1.37 4.97
C SER A 88 -11.06 -1.08 4.79
N LEU A 89 -11.89 -1.96 5.33
CA LEU A 89 -13.33 -1.85 5.32
C LEU A 89 -13.85 -1.87 6.76
N TYR A 90 -14.93 -1.14 7.00
CA TYR A 90 -15.67 -1.18 8.24
C TYR A 90 -17.17 -1.24 7.93
N VAL A 91 -17.87 -2.23 8.48
CA VAL A 91 -19.32 -2.36 8.29
C VAL A 91 -20.03 -1.73 9.48
N LEU A 92 -20.87 -0.76 9.20
CA LEU A 92 -21.72 -0.10 10.19
C LEU A 92 -22.88 -1.01 10.60
N PRO A 93 -23.46 -0.83 11.81
CA PRO A 93 -24.57 -1.67 12.29
C PRO A 93 -25.81 -1.68 11.38
N ASN A 94 -26.01 -0.66 10.57
CA ASN A 94 -27.11 -0.58 9.59
C ASN A 94 -26.78 -1.24 8.24
N GLY A 95 -25.61 -1.89 8.11
CA GLY A 95 -25.18 -2.58 6.90
C GLY A 95 -24.36 -1.74 5.92
N ASP A 96 -24.28 -0.42 6.10
CA ASP A 96 -23.44 0.43 5.27
C ASP A 96 -21.95 0.02 5.38
N VAL A 97 -21.23 0.06 4.27
CA VAL A 97 -19.80 -0.27 4.23
C VAL A 97 -19.00 1.00 4.08
N LEU A 98 -18.11 1.25 5.03
CA LEU A 98 -17.12 2.31 4.96
C LEU A 98 -15.84 1.76 4.32
N VAL A 99 -15.38 2.39 3.25
CA VAL A 99 -14.12 2.09 2.58
C VAL A 99 -13.10 3.15 2.94
N ILE A 100 -12.08 2.76 3.67
CA ILE A 100 -11.01 3.64 4.09
C ILE A 100 -9.96 3.71 2.97
N GLN A 101 -9.74 4.89 2.43
CA GLN A 101 -8.82 5.16 1.33
C GLN A 101 -7.67 6.02 1.85
N ALA A 102 -6.45 5.50 1.74
CA ALA A 102 -5.29 6.19 2.27
C ALA A 102 -4.02 5.90 1.49
N LYS A 103 -3.17 6.89 1.39
CA LYS A 103 -1.80 6.75 0.91
C LYS A 103 -0.81 7.18 1.98
N GLN A 104 0.44 6.77 1.80
CA GLN A 104 1.52 7.16 2.69
C GLN A 104 1.56 8.69 2.86
N PRO A 105 1.67 9.22 4.10
CA PRO A 105 1.51 10.66 4.37
C PRO A 105 2.65 11.51 3.82
N TRP A 106 3.84 10.94 3.68
CA TRP A 106 5.05 11.63 3.18
C TRP A 106 5.97 10.64 2.46
N PRO A 107 6.81 11.13 1.52
CA PRO A 107 7.81 10.30 0.87
C PRO A 107 8.89 9.89 1.88
N ASP A 108 9.51 8.75 1.63
CA ASP A 108 10.63 8.28 2.44
C ASP A 108 11.80 9.27 2.36
N PRO A 109 12.41 9.61 3.51
CA PRO A 109 13.54 10.52 3.52
C PRO A 109 14.75 9.88 2.84
N ILE A 110 15.42 10.65 1.99
CA ILE A 110 16.63 10.23 1.29
C ILE A 110 17.82 10.42 2.23
N HIS A 111 18.35 9.33 2.77
CA HIS A 111 19.54 9.34 3.64
C HIS A 111 20.80 8.81 2.96
N ARG A 112 20.65 8.00 1.91
CA ARG A 112 21.74 7.31 1.22
C ARG A 112 21.55 7.42 -0.28
N PRO A 113 22.62 7.41 -1.08
CA PRO A 113 22.51 7.42 -2.55
C PRO A 113 21.61 6.32 -3.10
N LYS A 114 21.57 5.16 -2.46
CA LYS A 114 20.68 4.06 -2.86
C LYS A 114 19.20 4.39 -2.68
N ASP A 115 18.84 5.19 -1.68
CA ASP A 115 17.44 5.55 -1.40
C ASP A 115 16.89 6.43 -2.54
N MET A 116 17.75 7.26 -3.14
CA MET A 116 17.40 8.06 -4.32
C MET A 116 17.15 7.17 -5.56
N VAL A 117 18.01 6.17 -5.78
CA VAL A 117 17.84 5.23 -6.90
C VAL A 117 16.58 4.39 -6.69
N MET A 118 16.32 3.93 -5.46
CA MET A 118 15.13 3.17 -5.11
C MET A 118 13.86 4.00 -5.29
N GLY A 119 13.82 5.23 -4.80
CA GLY A 119 12.68 6.13 -4.99
C GLY A 119 12.40 6.41 -6.47
N TRP A 120 13.43 6.51 -7.30
CA TRP A 120 13.26 6.64 -8.76
C TRP A 120 12.66 5.36 -9.38
N ILE A 121 13.16 4.18 -9.02
CA ILE A 121 12.61 2.89 -9.50
C ILE A 121 11.16 2.71 -9.04
N GLU A 122 10.87 2.97 -7.77
CA GLU A 122 9.53 2.89 -7.21
C GLU A 122 8.57 3.84 -7.93
N SER A 123 8.96 5.10 -8.14
CA SER A 123 8.13 6.07 -8.85
C SER A 123 7.81 5.61 -10.27
N TRP A 124 8.73 4.95 -10.94
CA TRP A 124 8.52 4.44 -12.29
C TRP A 124 7.58 3.23 -12.31
N VAL A 125 7.70 2.33 -11.34
CA VAL A 125 6.85 1.12 -11.24
C VAL A 125 5.45 1.45 -10.74
N THR A 126 5.31 2.44 -9.85
CA THR A 126 4.03 2.82 -9.23
C THR A 126 3.29 3.93 -9.97
N SER A 127 3.90 4.57 -10.97
CA SER A 127 3.33 5.72 -11.69
C SER A 127 1.98 5.46 -12.37
N GLY A 128 1.58 4.20 -12.54
CA GLY A 128 0.26 3.83 -13.07
C GLY A 128 -0.89 3.81 -12.04
N GLY A 129 -0.60 3.97 -10.75
CA GLY A 129 -1.57 3.76 -9.68
C GLY A 129 -2.05 5.00 -8.90
N ASP A 130 -1.38 6.14 -9.04
CA ASP A 130 -1.73 7.36 -8.27
C ASP A 130 -2.51 8.37 -9.12
N THR A 131 -3.81 8.13 -9.30
CA THR A 131 -4.65 8.92 -10.21
C THR A 131 -5.72 9.78 -9.54
N GLY A 132 -5.79 9.83 -8.19
CA GLY A 132 -6.90 10.56 -7.58
C GLY A 132 -6.74 10.91 -6.10
N PRO A 133 -7.68 11.71 -5.57
CA PRO A 133 -7.69 12.07 -4.17
C PRO A 133 -7.94 10.84 -3.29
N SER A 134 -7.03 10.58 -2.37
CA SER A 134 -7.17 9.59 -1.30
C SER A 134 -7.20 10.31 0.07
N ASN A 135 -7.00 9.59 1.16
CA ASN A 135 -7.11 10.14 2.52
C ASN A 135 -8.54 10.55 2.89
N ARG A 136 -9.49 9.68 2.55
CA ARG A 136 -10.92 9.83 2.83
C ARG A 136 -11.55 8.50 3.23
N ILE A 137 -12.77 8.58 3.68
CA ILE A 137 -13.65 7.42 3.86
C ILE A 137 -14.81 7.57 2.89
N THR A 138 -15.07 6.54 2.09
CA THR A 138 -16.23 6.45 1.21
C THR A 138 -17.25 5.52 1.81
N LEU A 139 -18.52 5.92 1.83
CA LEU A 139 -19.65 5.08 2.23
C LEU A 139 -20.26 4.43 1.00
N LEU A 140 -20.53 3.14 1.14
CA LEU A 140 -21.30 2.35 0.18
C LEU A 140 -22.55 1.86 0.90
N ARG A 141 -23.73 2.13 0.33
CA ARG A 141 -25.03 1.64 0.82
C ARG A 141 -25.70 0.84 -0.26
N ASP A 142 -25.96 -0.42 0.05
CA ASP A 142 -26.77 -1.35 -0.71
C ASP A 142 -28.13 -1.43 -0.02
N ALA A 143 -29.10 -0.69 -0.55
CA ALA A 143 -30.39 -0.49 0.13
C ALA A 143 -31.36 -1.66 -0.09
N ASP A 144 -31.23 -2.38 -1.19
CA ASP A 144 -32.10 -3.51 -1.53
C ASP A 144 -31.46 -4.89 -1.31
N GLY A 145 -30.16 -4.92 -0.98
CA GLY A 145 -29.43 -6.15 -0.64
C GLY A 145 -29.03 -6.99 -1.86
N ASP A 146 -28.97 -6.39 -3.05
CA ASP A 146 -28.63 -7.11 -4.28
C ASP A 146 -27.11 -7.25 -4.50
N GLY A 147 -26.29 -6.65 -3.62
CA GLY A 147 -24.83 -6.65 -3.66
C GLY A 147 -24.25 -5.55 -4.55
N LYS A 148 -25.05 -4.56 -4.92
CA LYS A 148 -24.65 -3.37 -5.69
C LYS A 148 -25.09 -2.11 -4.96
N PRO A 149 -24.16 -1.29 -4.45
CA PRO A 149 -24.54 -0.09 -3.72
C PRO A 149 -25.21 0.93 -4.65
N GLU A 150 -26.43 1.37 -4.31
CA GLU A 150 -27.14 2.50 -4.95
C GLU A 150 -26.54 3.83 -4.53
N THR A 151 -25.86 3.86 -3.38
CA THR A 151 -25.21 5.07 -2.88
C THR A 151 -23.73 4.82 -2.70
N GLN A 152 -22.92 5.67 -3.35
CA GLN A 152 -21.50 5.82 -3.11
C GLN A 152 -21.21 7.29 -2.83
N SER A 153 -20.86 7.63 -1.61
CA SER A 153 -20.63 9.02 -1.20
C SER A 153 -19.31 9.19 -0.43
N VAL A 154 -18.74 10.38 -0.47
CA VAL A 154 -17.62 10.74 0.39
C VAL A 154 -18.17 10.96 1.80
N PHE A 155 -17.88 10.03 2.70
CA PHE A 155 -18.37 10.04 4.08
C PHE A 155 -17.58 10.98 4.98
N LEU A 156 -16.27 10.91 4.90
CA LEU A 156 -15.30 11.85 5.52
C LEU A 156 -14.18 12.15 4.55
N ASP A 157 -13.74 13.39 4.48
CA ASP A 157 -12.63 13.82 3.64
C ASP A 157 -11.54 14.54 4.44
N HIS A 158 -10.44 14.88 3.77
CA HIS A 158 -9.33 15.63 4.36
C HIS A 158 -8.71 14.99 5.61
N LEU A 159 -8.67 13.66 5.63
CA LEU A 159 -8.05 12.88 6.70
C LEU A 159 -6.52 12.79 6.49
N ASN A 160 -5.79 12.43 7.55
CA ASN A 160 -4.34 12.24 7.46
C ASN A 160 -4.00 10.76 7.43
N SER A 161 -3.98 10.17 6.23
CA SER A 161 -3.68 8.73 6.01
C SER A 161 -4.44 7.82 6.98
N PRO A 162 -5.79 7.81 6.93
CA PRO A 162 -6.62 7.02 7.83
C PRO A 162 -6.45 5.52 7.59
N PHE A 163 -6.65 4.70 8.63
CA PHE A 163 -6.65 3.26 8.47
C PHE A 163 -7.70 2.56 9.35
N GLY A 164 -7.62 2.69 10.66
CA GLY A 164 -8.55 2.08 11.60
C GLY A 164 -9.79 2.93 11.79
N VAL A 165 -10.94 2.27 11.89
CA VAL A 165 -12.23 2.89 12.21
C VAL A 165 -12.94 2.04 13.24
N ALA A 166 -13.61 2.67 14.20
CA ALA A 166 -14.45 2.03 15.17
C ALA A 166 -15.65 2.93 15.51
N LEU A 167 -16.85 2.36 15.61
CA LEU A 167 -18.04 3.05 16.08
C LEU A 167 -18.34 2.63 17.52
N VAL A 168 -18.50 3.60 18.42
CA VAL A 168 -18.91 3.38 19.80
C VAL A 168 -20.09 4.32 20.11
N GLY A 169 -21.26 3.75 20.29
CA GLY A 169 -22.47 4.56 20.41
C GLY A 169 -22.70 5.42 19.16
N ASN A 170 -22.73 6.73 19.34
CA ASN A 170 -22.91 7.71 18.26
C ASN A 170 -21.59 8.44 17.91
N ASP A 171 -20.46 7.89 18.31
CA ASP A 171 -19.16 8.44 18.03
C ASP A 171 -18.36 7.53 17.10
N LEU A 172 -17.97 8.04 15.94
CA LEU A 172 -17.07 7.37 15.02
C LEU A 172 -15.63 7.78 15.31
N TYR A 173 -14.80 6.82 15.61
CA TYR A 173 -13.36 7.03 15.84
C TYR A 173 -12.59 6.63 14.60
N VAL A 174 -11.70 7.53 14.16
CA VAL A 174 -10.83 7.32 13.01
C VAL A 174 -9.38 7.43 13.46
N ALA A 175 -8.59 6.38 13.23
CA ALA A 175 -7.16 6.43 13.44
C ALA A 175 -6.48 6.94 12.16
N ASN A 176 -6.07 8.19 12.21
CA ASN A 176 -5.12 8.78 11.29
C ASN A 176 -3.70 8.32 11.65
N THR A 177 -2.72 8.61 10.79
CA THR A 177 -1.31 8.26 11.09
C THR A 177 -0.78 8.94 12.35
N ASP A 178 -1.26 10.14 12.67
CA ASP A 178 -0.75 11.04 13.71
C ASP A 178 -1.71 11.25 14.90
N ALA A 179 -2.95 10.80 14.79
CA ALA A 179 -3.95 11.02 15.85
C ALA A 179 -5.14 10.06 15.74
N ILE A 180 -5.80 9.82 16.86
CA ILE A 180 -7.17 9.31 16.88
C ILE A 180 -8.12 10.50 16.93
N VAL A 181 -9.06 10.56 15.98
CA VAL A 181 -10.03 11.63 15.86
C VAL A 181 -11.43 11.07 16.01
N ARG A 182 -12.24 11.71 16.84
CA ARG A 182 -13.64 11.38 17.07
C ARG A 182 -14.56 12.30 16.26
N TYR A 183 -15.55 11.72 15.61
CA TYR A 183 -16.58 12.41 14.84
C TYR A 183 -17.96 12.00 15.35
N PRO A 184 -18.91 12.96 15.56
CA PRO A 184 -20.29 12.60 15.83
C PRO A 184 -20.91 11.90 14.61
N TYR A 185 -21.64 10.82 14.84
CA TYR A 185 -22.30 10.03 13.81
C TYR A 185 -23.75 9.75 14.18
N THR A 186 -24.64 9.91 13.25
CA THR A 186 -26.04 9.47 13.35
C THR A 186 -26.28 8.34 12.37
N THR A 187 -26.92 7.27 12.85
CA THR A 187 -27.26 6.12 11.99
C THR A 187 -28.05 6.57 10.77
N GLY A 188 -27.56 6.21 9.60
CA GLY A 188 -28.14 6.60 8.31
C GLY A 188 -27.49 7.82 7.65
N ASP A 189 -26.60 8.55 8.33
CA ASP A 189 -25.83 9.60 7.70
C ASP A 189 -25.02 9.04 6.53
N THR A 190 -25.03 9.76 5.41
CA THR A 190 -24.21 9.45 4.22
C THR A 190 -22.95 10.30 4.12
N GLN A 191 -22.84 11.29 5.00
CA GLN A 191 -21.71 12.21 5.12
C GLN A 191 -21.65 12.79 6.52
N ILE A 192 -20.45 12.93 7.07
CA ILE A 192 -20.18 13.68 8.30
C ILE A 192 -19.54 15.00 7.93
N THR A 193 -20.23 16.12 8.23
CA THR A 193 -19.74 17.49 7.99
C THR A 193 -19.24 18.17 9.27
N ALA A 194 -19.58 17.61 10.42
CA ALA A 194 -19.13 18.11 11.71
C ALA A 194 -17.61 17.99 11.86
N PRO A 195 -16.94 18.97 12.47
CA PRO A 195 -15.51 18.90 12.70
C PRO A 195 -15.16 17.77 13.67
N GLY A 196 -14.07 17.07 13.39
CA GLY A 196 -13.53 16.04 14.27
C GLY A 196 -12.87 16.65 15.52
N THR A 197 -12.93 15.91 16.62
CA THR A 197 -12.20 16.23 17.86
C THR A 197 -11.04 15.28 18.02
N VAL A 198 -9.81 15.79 18.10
CA VAL A 198 -8.63 14.96 18.40
C VAL A 198 -8.74 14.40 19.81
N LEU A 199 -8.77 13.07 19.91
CA LEU A 199 -8.84 12.38 21.18
C LEU A 199 -7.45 12.19 21.78
N THR A 200 -6.49 11.76 20.97
CA THR A 200 -5.09 11.59 21.38
C THR A 200 -4.16 11.67 20.18
N PRO A 201 -2.98 12.29 20.33
CA PRO A 201 -1.95 12.20 19.31
C PRO A 201 -1.33 10.80 19.29
N LEU A 202 -0.84 10.41 18.11
CA LEU A 202 -0.12 9.17 17.89
C LEU A 202 1.26 9.46 17.29
N PRO A 203 2.25 8.58 17.52
CA PRO A 203 3.57 8.75 16.90
C PRO A 203 3.45 8.51 15.38
N GLY A 204 3.42 9.59 14.63
CA GLY A 204 3.38 9.62 13.18
C GLY A 204 4.62 10.29 12.60
N GLY A 205 5.80 9.92 13.07
CA GLY A 205 7.06 10.57 12.70
C GLY A 205 7.45 10.38 11.22
N PRO A 206 8.37 11.23 10.70
CA PRO A 206 8.67 11.29 9.25
C PRO A 206 9.43 10.07 8.72
N ILE A 207 9.85 9.13 9.55
CA ILE A 207 10.61 7.92 9.19
C ILE A 207 9.80 6.66 9.52
N ASP A 208 8.51 6.76 9.55
CA ASP A 208 7.66 5.65 9.95
C ASP A 208 7.04 4.96 8.73
N HIS A 209 7.64 3.86 8.28
CA HIS A 209 7.05 2.99 7.27
C HIS A 209 5.77 2.30 7.78
N HIS A 210 5.54 2.27 9.11
CA HIS A 210 4.37 1.72 9.77
C HIS A 210 3.35 2.81 10.10
N TRP A 211 2.91 3.56 9.11
CA TRP A 211 2.00 4.69 9.25
C TRP A 211 0.55 4.28 9.54
N THR A 212 0.15 3.03 9.26
CA THR A 212 -1.20 2.54 9.51
C THR A 212 -1.44 2.28 10.99
N LYS A 213 -2.59 2.70 11.52
CA LYS A 213 -3.00 2.53 12.90
C LYS A 213 -4.36 1.84 12.94
N SER A 214 -4.44 0.63 13.47
CA SER A 214 -5.68 -0.11 13.62
C SER A 214 -6.43 0.31 14.89
N LEU A 215 -7.75 0.27 14.84
CA LEU A 215 -8.63 0.46 16.01
C LEU A 215 -9.49 -0.77 16.21
N VAL A 216 -9.78 -1.05 17.49
CA VAL A 216 -10.81 -2.01 17.91
C VAL A 216 -11.55 -1.41 19.11
N ALA A 217 -12.86 -1.55 19.12
CA ALA A 217 -13.72 -1.24 20.27
C ALA A 217 -14.13 -2.54 20.96
N SER A 218 -14.18 -2.53 22.30
CA SER A 218 -14.63 -3.65 23.14
C SER A 218 -15.92 -3.28 23.88
#